data_f014491436f753f8b2363a562969f116
#
_entry.id   f014491436f753f8b2363a562969f116
#
_cell.length_a   1.000
_cell.length_b   1.000
_cell.length_c   1.000
_cell.angle_alpha   90.00
_cell.angle_beta   90.00
_cell.angle_gamma   90.00
#
_symmetry.space_group_name_H-M   'P 1'
#
loop_
_entity.id
_entity.type
_entity.pdbx_description
1 polymer ?
#
loop_
_entity_poly.entity_id
_entity_poly.type
_entity_poly.pdbx_seq_one_letter_code
_entity_poly.pdbx_strand_id
1 'polypeptide(L)'
;MNLYLQNVATLPDPKENKAILSGIPKWRKEKILKYLLPCDRKLSLGAWRLLEKALELNGNSAKNVTIGNNGKLKCNNLNFNLSHSADMVLCAVGDVPIGCDIEKVVDAPFEVAEHYFKAKECQYIADGCSDNEKCRRFFRLWTMKESYLKMTGEGMSLSPKRIEVDLNTLTIFRDAVPQSCKLQNFSLDNYEISICEYHR
;
A
#
# COMPACT_ATOMS: atom_id res chain seq x y z
N MET A 1 -4.68 10.46 -11.36
CA MET A 1 -4.63 9.64 -10.14
C MET A 1 -5.62 10.12 -9.11
N ASN A 2 -6.37 9.22 -8.49
CA ASN A 2 -7.29 9.48 -7.37
C ASN A 2 -6.92 8.59 -6.19
N LEU A 3 -6.99 9.15 -4.96
CA LEU A 3 -6.69 8.44 -3.71
C LEU A 3 -7.93 8.38 -2.84
N TYR A 4 -8.15 7.23 -2.24
CA TYR A 4 -9.24 6.95 -1.33
C TYR A 4 -8.68 6.32 -0.06
N LEU A 5 -9.10 6.84 1.09
CA LEU A 5 -8.75 6.31 2.40
C LEU A 5 -10.02 6.01 3.20
N GLN A 6 -9.92 5.00 4.04
CA GLN A 6 -10.98 4.63 4.97
C GLN A 6 -10.38 4.10 6.28
N ASN A 7 -10.88 4.60 7.41
CA ASN A 7 -10.66 3.99 8.70
C ASN A 7 -11.67 2.86 8.90
N VAL A 8 -11.19 1.68 9.30
CA VAL A 8 -12.01 0.48 9.48
C VAL A 8 -12.19 0.07 10.95
N ALA A 9 -11.69 0.85 11.90
CA ALA A 9 -11.74 0.53 13.34
C ALA A 9 -13.17 0.24 13.81
N THR A 10 -14.14 1.04 13.35
CA THR A 10 -15.56 0.95 13.74
C THR A 10 -16.35 -0.10 12.96
N LEU A 11 -15.77 -0.73 11.93
CA LEU A 11 -16.47 -1.79 11.21
C LEU A 11 -16.74 -2.98 12.15
N PRO A 12 -17.94 -3.56 12.10
CA PRO A 12 -18.22 -4.80 12.82
C PRO A 12 -17.43 -5.97 12.21
N ASP A 13 -17.16 -7.00 13.03
CA ASP A 13 -16.53 -8.21 12.52
C ASP A 13 -17.47 -8.93 11.53
N PRO A 14 -17.02 -9.22 10.29
CA PRO A 14 -17.81 -9.93 9.30
C PRO A 14 -18.30 -11.33 9.74
N LYS A 15 -17.66 -11.98 10.70
CA LYS A 15 -18.13 -13.26 11.25
C LYS A 15 -19.34 -13.08 12.17
N GLU A 16 -19.39 -11.99 12.92
CA GLU A 16 -20.46 -11.69 13.87
C GLU A 16 -21.65 -11.02 13.17
N ASN A 17 -21.37 -10.20 12.15
CA ASN A 17 -22.39 -9.52 11.37
C ASN A 17 -22.27 -9.84 9.88
N LYS A 18 -22.89 -10.95 9.47
CA LYS A 18 -22.86 -11.39 8.06
C LYS A 18 -23.60 -10.48 7.09
N ALA A 19 -24.50 -9.62 7.58
CA ALA A 19 -25.25 -8.68 6.74
C ALA A 19 -24.32 -7.69 6.02
N ILE A 20 -23.20 -7.33 6.64
CA ILE A 20 -22.20 -6.43 6.02
C ILE A 20 -21.49 -7.03 4.80
N LEU A 21 -21.62 -8.34 4.58
CA LEU A 21 -21.09 -9.03 3.40
C LEU A 21 -22.09 -9.03 2.22
N SER A 22 -23.26 -8.41 2.38
CA SER A 22 -24.25 -8.33 1.29
C SER A 22 -23.66 -7.67 0.04
N GLY A 23 -23.99 -8.20 -1.14
CA GLY A 23 -23.47 -7.69 -2.43
C GLY A 23 -22.03 -8.06 -2.77
N ILE A 24 -21.24 -8.57 -1.84
CA ILE A 24 -19.85 -8.99 -2.10
C ILE A 24 -19.84 -10.34 -2.84
N PRO A 25 -19.00 -10.51 -3.88
CA PRO A 25 -18.89 -11.80 -4.59
C PRO A 25 -18.48 -12.96 -3.65
N LYS A 26 -18.97 -14.18 -3.94
CA LYS A 26 -18.74 -15.36 -3.10
C LYS A 26 -17.25 -15.58 -2.78
N TRP A 27 -16.39 -15.59 -3.80
CA TRP A 27 -14.95 -15.79 -3.64
C TRP A 27 -14.29 -14.76 -2.71
N ARG A 28 -14.81 -13.52 -2.72
CA ARG A 28 -14.28 -12.45 -1.87
C ARG A 28 -14.77 -12.59 -0.43
N LYS A 29 -16.04 -12.99 -0.24
CA LYS A 29 -16.56 -13.33 1.10
C LYS A 29 -15.76 -14.43 1.76
N GLU A 30 -15.47 -15.50 1.01
CA GLU A 30 -14.68 -16.63 1.48
C GLU A 30 -13.27 -16.17 1.89
N LYS A 31 -12.62 -15.31 1.08
CA LYS A 31 -11.31 -14.73 1.41
C LYS A 31 -11.36 -13.90 2.69
N ILE A 32 -12.37 -13.03 2.86
CA ILE A 32 -12.54 -12.19 4.06
C ILE A 32 -12.70 -13.08 5.30
N LEU A 33 -13.57 -14.08 5.24
CA LEU A 33 -13.89 -14.95 6.37
C LEU A 33 -12.78 -15.95 6.73
N LYS A 34 -11.82 -16.17 5.82
CA LYS A 34 -10.67 -17.06 6.05
C LYS A 34 -9.66 -16.48 7.04
N TYR A 35 -9.59 -15.16 7.21
CA TYR A 35 -8.68 -14.55 8.18
C TYR A 35 -9.04 -14.94 9.61
N LEU A 36 -8.03 -15.22 10.41
CA LEU A 36 -8.21 -15.68 11.80
C LEU A 36 -8.59 -14.52 12.72
N LEU A 37 -7.90 -13.39 12.60
CA LEU A 37 -8.09 -12.23 13.47
C LEU A 37 -9.23 -11.32 13.00
N PRO A 38 -10.04 -10.77 13.93
CA PRO A 38 -11.09 -9.80 13.59
C PRO A 38 -10.57 -8.57 12.83
N CYS A 39 -9.41 -8.03 13.24
CA CYS A 39 -8.79 -6.88 12.58
C CYS A 39 -8.49 -7.14 11.10
N ASP A 40 -7.94 -8.32 10.77
CA ASP A 40 -7.62 -8.68 9.37
C ASP A 40 -8.89 -8.83 8.53
N ARG A 41 -9.97 -9.37 9.12
CA ARG A 41 -11.28 -9.46 8.45
C ARG A 41 -11.85 -8.09 8.16
N LYS A 42 -11.77 -7.15 9.12
CA LYS A 42 -12.20 -5.76 8.94
C LYS A 42 -11.39 -5.05 7.87
N LEU A 43 -10.06 -5.17 7.90
CA LEU A 43 -9.17 -4.62 6.87
C LEU A 43 -9.49 -5.18 5.49
N SER A 44 -9.66 -6.50 5.40
CA SER A 44 -9.98 -7.16 4.14
C SER A 44 -11.36 -6.73 3.59
N LEU A 45 -12.35 -6.57 4.46
CA LEU A 45 -13.67 -6.05 4.10
C LEU A 45 -13.60 -4.59 3.67
N GLY A 46 -12.96 -3.75 4.49
CA GLY A 46 -12.82 -2.31 4.21
C GLY A 46 -12.08 -2.05 2.90
N ALA A 47 -11.00 -2.77 2.65
CA ALA A 47 -10.27 -2.68 1.38
C ALA A 47 -11.15 -3.03 0.17
N TRP A 48 -12.02 -4.03 0.29
CA TRP A 48 -12.95 -4.38 -0.77
C TRP A 48 -14.01 -3.28 -0.98
N ARG A 49 -14.63 -2.80 0.11
CA ARG A 49 -15.64 -1.73 0.03
C ARG A 49 -15.05 -0.42 -0.51
N LEU A 50 -13.84 -0.09 -0.09
CA LEU A 50 -13.14 1.07 -0.61
C LEU A 50 -12.86 0.92 -2.12
N LEU A 51 -12.44 -0.27 -2.56
CA LEU A 51 -12.23 -0.56 -3.98
C LEU A 51 -13.55 -0.45 -4.76
N GLU A 52 -14.66 -1.04 -4.29
CA GLU A 52 -15.97 -0.92 -4.94
C GLU A 52 -16.33 0.54 -5.19
N LYS A 53 -16.23 1.38 -4.15
CA LYS A 53 -16.51 2.81 -4.23
C LYS A 53 -15.53 3.55 -5.15
N ALA A 54 -14.26 3.25 -5.06
CA ALA A 54 -13.23 3.86 -5.91
C ALA A 54 -13.45 3.55 -7.39
N LEU A 55 -13.80 2.29 -7.72
CA LEU A 55 -14.11 1.89 -9.08
C LEU A 55 -15.36 2.60 -9.61
N GLU A 56 -16.42 2.67 -8.81
CA GLU A 56 -17.68 3.36 -9.18
C GLU A 56 -17.43 4.84 -9.49
N LEU A 57 -16.70 5.55 -8.63
CA LEU A 57 -16.33 6.95 -8.81
C LEU A 57 -15.44 7.21 -10.03
N ASN A 58 -14.78 6.18 -10.56
CA ASN A 58 -13.97 6.24 -11.77
C ASN A 58 -14.65 5.56 -12.98
N GLY A 59 -15.99 5.45 -12.97
CA GLY A 59 -16.77 4.96 -14.10
C GLY A 59 -16.65 3.44 -14.35
N ASN A 60 -16.25 2.68 -13.34
CA ASN A 60 -16.05 1.23 -13.43
C ASN A 60 -16.88 0.48 -12.36
N SER A 61 -16.81 -0.84 -12.35
CA SER A 61 -17.58 -1.67 -11.43
C SER A 61 -16.71 -2.78 -10.83
N ALA A 62 -16.93 -3.07 -9.57
CA ALA A 62 -16.31 -4.22 -8.90
C ALA A 62 -16.67 -5.57 -9.51
N LYS A 63 -17.74 -5.64 -10.34
CA LYS A 63 -18.09 -6.84 -11.13
C LYS A 63 -17.02 -7.16 -12.18
N ASN A 64 -16.25 -6.16 -12.61
CA ASN A 64 -15.17 -6.30 -13.59
C ASN A 64 -13.82 -6.67 -12.94
N VAL A 65 -13.79 -6.83 -11.62
CA VAL A 65 -12.58 -7.21 -10.90
C VAL A 65 -12.35 -8.71 -11.04
N THR A 66 -11.15 -9.05 -11.48
CA THR A 66 -10.66 -10.42 -11.64
C THR A 66 -9.42 -10.64 -10.76
N ILE A 67 -9.11 -11.90 -10.52
CA ILE A 67 -7.89 -12.29 -9.82
C ILE A 67 -6.83 -12.59 -10.88
N GLY A 68 -5.76 -11.80 -10.90
CA GLY A 68 -4.61 -12.05 -11.77
C GLY A 68 -3.68 -13.13 -11.23
N ASN A 69 -2.63 -13.41 -11.99
CA ASN A 69 -1.52 -14.24 -11.52
C ASN A 69 -0.98 -13.69 -10.20
N ASN A 70 -0.59 -14.52 -9.26
CA ASN A 70 -0.12 -14.14 -7.92
C ASN A 70 -1.21 -13.52 -7.00
N GLY A 71 -2.51 -13.68 -7.33
CA GLY A 71 -3.61 -13.23 -6.47
C GLY A 71 -3.85 -11.72 -6.46
N LYS A 72 -3.12 -10.92 -7.28
CA LYS A 72 -3.35 -9.48 -7.42
C LYS A 72 -4.67 -9.24 -8.13
N LEU A 73 -5.51 -8.38 -7.56
CA LEU A 73 -6.76 -7.97 -8.20
C LEU A 73 -6.47 -7.08 -9.42
N LYS A 74 -7.26 -7.26 -10.46
CA LYS A 74 -7.18 -6.49 -11.72
C LYS A 74 -8.57 -6.04 -12.15
N CYS A 75 -8.65 -4.91 -12.81
CA CYS A 75 -9.84 -4.41 -13.46
C CYS A 75 -9.47 -3.97 -14.88
N ASN A 76 -10.32 -4.26 -15.85
CA ASN A 76 -10.07 -3.82 -17.22
C ASN A 76 -10.15 -2.30 -17.32
N ASN A 77 -9.22 -1.72 -18.09
CA ASN A 77 -9.14 -0.29 -18.40
C ASN A 77 -8.93 0.65 -17.18
N LEU A 78 -8.53 0.12 -16.03
CA LEU A 78 -8.23 0.92 -14.86
C LEU A 78 -7.13 0.27 -14.04
N ASN A 79 -6.09 1.05 -13.72
CA ASN A 79 -5.05 0.60 -12.81
C ASN A 79 -5.42 1.01 -11.39
N PHE A 80 -5.27 0.11 -10.45
CA PHE A 80 -5.44 0.40 -9.04
C PHE A 80 -4.48 -0.41 -8.18
N ASN A 81 -4.27 0.08 -6.99
CA ASN A 81 -3.52 -0.63 -5.96
C ASN A 81 -4.16 -0.41 -4.59
N LEU A 82 -4.03 -1.39 -3.72
CA LEU A 82 -4.55 -1.38 -2.35
C LEU A 82 -3.41 -1.58 -1.36
N SER A 83 -3.45 -0.85 -0.26
CA SER A 83 -2.63 -1.09 0.92
C SER A 83 -3.44 -0.89 2.19
N HIS A 84 -2.94 -1.40 3.30
CA HIS A 84 -3.55 -1.22 4.61
C HIS A 84 -2.51 -1.38 5.70
N SER A 85 -2.68 -0.62 6.78
CA SER A 85 -1.88 -0.76 8.00
C SER A 85 -2.73 -0.34 9.21
N ALA A 86 -2.64 -1.10 10.29
CA ALA A 86 -3.44 -0.91 11.51
C ALA A 86 -4.96 -0.83 11.19
N ASP A 87 -5.56 0.36 11.29
CA ASP A 87 -6.99 0.58 11.06
C ASP A 87 -7.28 1.30 9.75
N MET A 88 -6.26 1.56 8.92
CA MET A 88 -6.42 2.31 7.68
C MET A 88 -6.29 1.42 6.46
N VAL A 89 -7.15 1.67 5.49
CA VAL A 89 -7.04 1.11 4.14
C VAL A 89 -6.89 2.25 3.13
N LEU A 90 -6.04 2.02 2.12
CA LEU A 90 -5.73 2.93 1.03
C LEU A 90 -6.04 2.26 -0.30
N CYS A 91 -6.67 3.00 -1.20
CA CYS A 91 -6.86 2.63 -2.60
C CYS A 91 -6.37 3.77 -3.49
N ALA A 92 -5.42 3.48 -4.36
CA ALA A 92 -4.97 4.39 -5.42
C ALA A 92 -5.52 3.90 -6.76
N VAL A 93 -6.02 4.83 -7.58
CA VAL A 93 -6.58 4.56 -8.92
C VAL A 93 -5.96 5.50 -9.92
N GLY A 94 -5.54 4.99 -11.08
CA GLY A 94 -4.92 5.79 -12.13
C GLY A 94 -5.03 5.17 -13.52
N ASP A 95 -4.66 5.97 -14.53
CA ASP A 95 -4.68 5.56 -15.95
C ASP A 95 -3.43 4.77 -16.36
N VAL A 96 -2.38 4.84 -15.55
CA VAL A 96 -1.10 4.15 -15.75
C VAL A 96 -0.86 3.16 -14.59
N PRO A 97 0.09 2.21 -14.72
CA PRO A 97 0.47 1.34 -13.61
C PRO A 97 0.76 2.14 -12.34
N ILE A 98 0.15 1.75 -11.25
CA ILE A 98 0.21 2.46 -9.97
C ILE A 98 0.43 1.48 -8.82
N GLY A 99 1.23 1.90 -7.85
CA GLY A 99 1.40 1.26 -6.56
C GLY A 99 1.22 2.26 -5.43
N CYS A 100 0.66 1.83 -4.33
CA CYS A 100 0.54 2.64 -3.12
C CYS A 100 0.88 1.83 -1.89
N ASP A 101 1.37 2.53 -0.89
CA ASP A 101 1.61 1.94 0.42
C ASP A 101 1.25 2.91 1.53
N ILE A 102 0.75 2.35 2.64
CA ILE A 102 0.43 3.09 3.87
C ILE A 102 0.93 2.28 5.05
N GLU A 103 1.66 2.93 5.96
CA GLU A 103 2.12 2.31 7.20
C GLU A 103 1.89 3.22 8.40
N LYS A 104 1.38 2.63 9.49
CA LYS A 104 1.30 3.30 10.77
C LYS A 104 2.72 3.40 11.34
N VAL A 105 3.09 4.58 11.78
CA VAL A 105 4.36 4.80 12.47
C VAL A 105 4.25 4.22 13.88
N VAL A 106 5.01 3.18 14.11
CA VAL A 106 5.18 2.46 15.39
C VAL A 106 6.67 2.29 15.65
N ASP A 107 7.05 1.58 16.70
CA ASP A 107 8.44 1.24 16.91
C ASP A 107 9.00 0.47 15.71
N ALA A 108 10.01 1.05 15.08
CA ALA A 108 10.57 0.47 13.87
C ALA A 108 11.59 -0.63 14.20
N PRO A 109 11.63 -1.73 13.42
CA PRO A 109 12.60 -2.80 13.60
C PRO A 109 13.96 -2.38 13.00
N PHE A 110 14.66 -1.46 13.68
CA PHE A 110 15.92 -0.90 13.18
C PHE A 110 17.00 -1.96 12.94
N GLU A 111 16.97 -3.06 13.68
CA GLU A 111 17.90 -4.18 13.57
C GLU A 111 17.86 -4.87 12.19
N VAL A 112 16.76 -4.73 11.47
CA VAL A 112 16.62 -5.29 10.11
C VAL A 112 16.75 -4.23 9.01
N ALA A 113 16.95 -2.96 9.37
CA ALA A 113 17.01 -1.86 8.40
C ALA A 113 18.04 -2.11 7.30
N GLU A 114 19.23 -2.63 7.65
CA GLU A 114 20.30 -2.90 6.70
C GLU A 114 19.97 -4.00 5.67
N HIS A 115 18.94 -4.82 5.92
CA HIS A 115 18.45 -5.79 4.95
C HIS A 115 17.62 -5.16 3.83
N TYR A 116 17.00 -4.02 4.11
CA TYR A 116 16.03 -3.37 3.22
C TYR A 116 16.53 -2.05 2.64
N PHE A 117 17.45 -1.36 3.34
CA PHE A 117 17.91 -0.03 2.98
C PHE A 117 19.39 0.01 2.59
N LYS A 118 19.75 0.98 1.76
CA LYS A 118 21.14 1.31 1.43
C LYS A 118 21.79 2.06 2.60
N ALA A 119 23.11 2.07 2.67
CA ALA A 119 23.84 2.76 3.74
C ALA A 119 23.44 4.23 3.93
N LYS A 120 23.24 4.98 2.82
CA LYS A 120 22.78 6.38 2.88
C LYS A 120 21.37 6.51 3.46
N GLU A 121 20.49 5.57 3.15
CA GLU A 121 19.12 5.53 3.68
C GLU A 121 19.11 5.18 5.17
N CYS A 122 19.97 4.23 5.59
CA CYS A 122 20.18 3.92 7.01
C CYS A 122 20.73 5.14 7.78
N GLN A 123 21.67 5.89 7.19
CA GLN A 123 22.18 7.12 7.79
C GLN A 123 21.08 8.18 7.92
N TYR A 124 20.25 8.39 6.89
CA TYR A 124 19.10 9.29 6.95
C TYR A 124 18.12 8.92 8.09
N ILE A 125 17.88 7.63 8.31
CA ILE A 125 17.05 7.16 9.42
C ILE A 125 17.74 7.50 10.76
N ALA A 126 19.02 7.18 10.90
CA ALA A 126 19.79 7.38 12.12
C ALA A 126 19.94 8.86 12.51
N ASP A 127 19.98 9.76 11.53
CA ASP A 127 20.08 11.22 11.73
C ASP A 127 18.76 11.86 12.26
N GLY A 128 17.72 11.08 12.51
CA GLY A 128 16.51 11.56 13.17
C GLY A 128 16.81 12.07 14.59
N CYS A 129 16.32 13.27 14.93
CA CYS A 129 16.62 13.94 16.20
C CYS A 129 15.89 13.31 17.40
N SER A 130 14.94 12.40 17.17
CA SER A 130 14.22 11.63 18.18
C SER A 130 13.88 10.24 17.65
N ASP A 131 13.58 9.31 18.56
CA ASP A 131 13.19 7.95 18.16
C ASP A 131 11.91 7.96 17.33
N ASN A 132 10.95 8.83 17.65
CA ASN A 132 9.75 9.00 16.82
C ASN A 132 10.08 9.48 15.40
N GLU A 133 11.03 10.39 15.25
CA GLU A 133 11.48 10.85 13.93
C GLU A 133 12.22 9.74 13.17
N LYS A 134 13.06 8.96 13.85
CA LYS A 134 13.73 7.80 13.23
C LYS A 134 12.71 6.77 12.75
N CYS A 135 11.70 6.45 13.57
CA CYS A 135 10.60 5.56 13.16
C CYS A 135 9.86 6.13 11.95
N ARG A 136 9.52 7.41 11.96
CA ARG A 136 8.85 8.06 10.83
C ARG A 136 9.68 8.02 9.56
N ARG A 137 10.99 8.26 9.63
CA ARG A 137 11.92 8.17 8.50
C ARG A 137 12.05 6.75 7.97
N PHE A 138 12.03 5.76 8.86
CA PHE A 138 12.01 4.34 8.48
C PHE A 138 10.75 4.01 7.65
N PHE A 139 9.56 4.30 8.19
CA PHE A 139 8.30 4.00 7.50
C PHE A 139 8.09 4.84 6.24
N ARG A 140 8.62 6.04 6.18
CA ARG A 140 8.65 6.85 4.96
C ARG A 140 9.41 6.15 3.84
N LEU A 141 10.64 5.74 4.07
CA LEU A 141 11.44 5.01 3.08
C LEU A 141 10.83 3.66 2.74
N TRP A 142 10.29 2.97 3.73
CA TRP A 142 9.61 1.69 3.53
C TRP A 142 8.43 1.84 2.56
N THR A 143 7.50 2.75 2.84
CA THR A 143 6.33 2.98 1.97
C THR A 143 6.72 3.41 0.57
N MET A 144 7.79 4.20 0.40
CA MET A 144 8.31 4.60 -0.91
C MET A 144 8.75 3.37 -1.71
N LYS A 145 9.53 2.48 -1.13
CA LYS A 145 9.99 1.25 -1.80
C LYS A 145 8.85 0.28 -2.08
N GLU A 146 7.97 0.06 -1.10
CA GLU A 146 6.80 -0.81 -1.27
C GLU A 146 5.83 -0.29 -2.35
N SER A 147 5.60 1.03 -2.43
CA SER A 147 4.77 1.60 -3.50
C SER A 147 5.34 1.33 -4.89
N TYR A 148 6.67 1.43 -5.05
CA TYR A 148 7.34 1.07 -6.30
C TYR A 148 7.22 -0.42 -6.62
N LEU A 149 7.50 -1.31 -5.65
CA LEU A 149 7.37 -2.76 -5.82
C LEU A 149 5.95 -3.18 -6.20
N LYS A 150 4.94 -2.52 -5.63
CA LYS A 150 3.53 -2.74 -5.95
C LYS A 150 3.16 -2.22 -7.34
N MET A 151 3.75 -1.08 -7.77
CA MET A 151 3.57 -0.54 -9.12
C MET A 151 4.12 -1.50 -10.18
N THR A 152 5.36 -1.99 -10.00
CA THR A 152 5.98 -2.94 -10.94
C THR A 152 5.34 -4.32 -10.91
N GLY A 153 4.68 -4.67 -9.80
CA GLY A 153 4.06 -5.98 -9.60
C GLY A 153 5.04 -7.08 -9.22
N GLU A 154 6.31 -6.75 -8.97
CA GLU A 154 7.35 -7.72 -8.59
C GLU A 154 7.22 -8.14 -7.13
N GLY A 155 6.65 -7.27 -6.27
CA GLY A 155 6.50 -7.55 -4.85
C GLY A 155 7.85 -7.89 -4.19
N MET A 156 7.82 -8.70 -3.15
CA MET A 156 9.03 -9.11 -2.40
C MET A 156 9.96 -10.07 -3.15
N SER A 157 9.65 -10.45 -4.40
CA SER A 157 10.60 -11.20 -5.24
C SER A 157 11.80 -10.34 -5.63
N LEU A 158 11.63 -9.03 -5.71
CA LEU A 158 12.71 -8.06 -5.82
C LEU A 158 13.09 -7.56 -4.42
N SER A 159 14.35 -7.77 -4.04
CA SER A 159 14.85 -7.27 -2.75
C SER A 159 14.74 -5.73 -2.69
N PRO A 160 14.11 -5.16 -1.65
CA PRO A 160 14.03 -3.71 -1.46
C PRO A 160 15.40 -3.02 -1.38
N LYS A 161 16.45 -3.73 -1.03
CA LYS A 161 17.84 -3.23 -1.00
C LYS A 161 18.39 -2.88 -2.39
N ARG A 162 17.81 -3.43 -3.47
CA ARG A 162 18.17 -3.06 -4.86
C ARG A 162 17.55 -1.74 -5.29
N ILE A 163 16.60 -1.22 -4.49
CA ILE A 163 15.92 0.04 -4.73
C ILE A 163 16.55 1.09 -3.83
N GLU A 164 16.91 2.23 -4.37
CA GLU A 164 17.39 3.41 -3.64
C GLU A 164 16.47 4.59 -3.95
N VAL A 165 16.18 5.40 -2.94
CA VAL A 165 15.35 6.59 -3.08
C VAL A 165 16.23 7.82 -2.86
N ASP A 166 16.31 8.69 -3.87
CA ASP A 166 16.81 10.05 -3.67
C ASP A 166 15.69 10.90 -3.05
N LEU A 167 15.85 11.23 -1.78
CA LEU A 167 14.85 11.97 -1.00
C LEU A 167 14.72 13.44 -1.42
N ASN A 168 15.71 14.02 -2.09
CA ASN A 168 15.66 15.41 -2.54
C ASN A 168 14.81 15.56 -3.81
N THR A 169 14.92 14.58 -4.70
CA THR A 169 14.27 14.60 -6.02
C THR A 169 13.07 13.65 -6.08
N LEU A 170 12.88 12.82 -5.07
CA LEU A 170 11.93 11.69 -5.06
C LEU A 170 12.11 10.75 -6.26
N THR A 171 13.36 10.57 -6.68
CA THR A 171 13.72 9.67 -7.77
C THR A 171 14.04 8.29 -7.24
N ILE A 172 13.45 7.27 -7.85
CA ILE A 172 13.76 5.88 -7.56
C ILE A 172 14.86 5.39 -8.49
N PHE A 173 15.87 4.76 -7.90
CA PHE A 173 16.91 4.04 -8.61
C PHE A 173 16.77 2.54 -8.34
N ARG A 174 16.92 1.73 -9.37
CA ARG A 174 17.05 0.28 -9.27
C ARG A 174 18.41 -0.11 -9.82
N ASP A 175 19.25 -0.73 -8.99
CA ASP A 175 20.64 -1.08 -9.35
C ASP A 175 21.39 0.11 -9.95
N ALA A 176 21.27 1.27 -9.32
CA ALA A 176 21.83 2.57 -9.74
C ALA A 176 21.26 3.15 -11.06
N VAL A 177 20.23 2.55 -11.63
CA VAL A 177 19.56 3.07 -12.85
C VAL A 177 18.28 3.81 -12.44
N PRO A 178 18.10 5.10 -12.83
CA PRO A 178 16.87 5.83 -12.53
C PRO A 178 15.67 5.18 -13.22
N GLN A 179 14.54 5.15 -12.50
CA GLN A 179 13.32 4.50 -12.98
C GLN A 179 12.32 5.54 -13.50
N SER A 180 11.62 5.20 -14.58
CA SER A 180 10.56 6.04 -15.17
C SER A 180 9.29 5.95 -14.32
N CYS A 181 9.29 6.60 -13.17
CA CYS A 181 8.13 6.68 -12.29
C CYS A 181 8.09 8.01 -11.55
N LYS A 182 6.90 8.43 -11.17
CA LYS A 182 6.65 9.57 -10.30
C LYS A 182 6.33 9.06 -8.90
N LEU A 183 7.18 9.40 -7.95
CA LEU A 183 7.00 9.08 -6.54
C LEU A 183 6.41 10.28 -5.80
N GLN A 184 5.44 10.02 -4.94
CA GLN A 184 4.86 11.00 -4.01
C GLN A 184 4.83 10.38 -2.62
N ASN A 185 5.15 11.19 -1.60
CA ASN A 185 5.05 10.79 -0.20
C ASN A 185 4.41 11.91 0.62
N PHE A 186 3.59 11.55 1.57
CA PHE A 186 3.01 12.46 2.55
C PHE A 186 2.68 11.73 3.85
N SER A 187 2.59 12.51 4.93
CA SER A 187 2.20 12.01 6.24
C SER A 187 0.76 12.41 6.54
N LEU A 188 0.01 11.51 7.13
CA LEU A 188 -1.34 11.77 7.65
C LEU A 188 -1.39 11.26 9.09
N ASP A 189 -1.54 12.17 10.04
CA ASP A 189 -1.46 11.85 11.47
C ASP A 189 -0.22 10.99 11.80
N ASN A 190 -0.44 9.76 12.23
CA ASN A 190 0.62 8.82 12.55
C ASN A 190 0.84 7.75 11.47
N TYR A 191 0.61 8.12 10.19
CA TYR A 191 0.84 7.25 9.05
C TYR A 191 1.78 7.92 8.04
N GLU A 192 2.64 7.11 7.41
CA GLU A 192 3.37 7.47 6.21
C GLU A 192 2.70 6.81 5.01
N ILE A 193 2.55 7.57 3.92
CA ILE A 193 1.85 7.14 2.70
C ILE A 193 2.72 7.47 1.50
N SER A 194 2.89 6.50 0.62
CA SER A 194 3.58 6.72 -0.65
C SER A 194 2.80 6.17 -1.84
N ILE A 195 2.92 6.86 -2.95
CA ILE A 195 2.34 6.47 -4.23
C ILE A 195 3.41 6.53 -5.29
N CYS A 196 3.49 5.50 -6.11
CA CYS A 196 4.37 5.42 -7.25
C CYS A 196 3.54 5.16 -8.51
N GLU A 197 3.64 6.05 -9.50
CA GLU A 197 2.99 5.92 -10.80
C GLU A 197 4.04 5.76 -11.89
N TYR A 198 3.77 4.89 -12.87
CA TYR A 198 4.60 4.82 -14.06
C TYR A 198 4.57 6.17 -14.80
N HIS A 199 5.74 6.65 -15.16
CA HIS A 199 5.88 7.87 -15.96
C HIS A 199 6.38 7.48 -17.35
N ARG A 200 5.64 7.91 -18.38
CA ARG A 200 6.02 7.67 -19.78
C ARG A 200 7.11 8.62 -20.23
#